data_69dfff4e0846df6eda4a192d71258109
#
_entry.id   69dfff4e0846df6eda4a192d71258109
#
_cell.length_a   1.000
_cell.length_b   1.000
_cell.length_c   1.000
_cell.angle_alpha   90.00
_cell.angle_beta   90.00
_cell.angle_gamma   90.00
#
_symmetry.space_group_name_H-M   'P 1'
#
loop_
_entity.id
_entity.type
_entity.pdbx_description
1 polymer ?
#
loop_
_entity_poly.entity_id
_entity_poly.type
_entity_poly.pdbx_seq_one_letter_code
_entity_poly.pdbx_strand_id
1 'polypeptide(L)'
;MHETAQGLYHSLENQRWSFLDRGRTASELTLPYVLPPDGHNYATKYYTPYQGIGARGVLNLSSKLLLALLPPNAPFFRLVIDRYELDKAKEDLGVEGAEQLRTDLEKALADVERSVSQEVEVQNFRNGIFQALKNLLVTGNSLLYLPDEGGMRVFKLDRYVVKRDPMGNVTHIAIKETVAPMM
;
A
#
# COMPACT_ATOMS: atom_id res chain seq x y z
N MET A 1 19.27 -16.10 20.61
CA MET A 1 18.69 -17.10 19.67
C MET A 1 18.16 -16.33 18.49
N HIS A 2 18.72 -16.48 17.31
CA HIS A 2 18.12 -15.90 16.11
C HIS A 2 16.86 -16.69 15.79
N GLU A 3 15.71 -16.07 15.99
CA GLU A 3 14.42 -16.63 15.62
C GLU A 3 14.40 -16.79 14.09
N THR A 4 14.13 -17.98 13.58
CA THR A 4 14.02 -18.17 12.13
C THR A 4 12.76 -17.45 11.61
N ALA A 5 12.78 -16.99 10.35
CA ALA A 5 11.62 -16.34 9.74
C ALA A 5 10.35 -17.22 9.82
N GLN A 6 10.50 -18.53 9.69
CA GLN A 6 9.41 -19.49 9.84
C GLN A 6 8.89 -19.55 11.28
N GLY A 7 9.79 -19.60 12.27
CA GLY A 7 9.40 -19.59 13.69
C GLY A 7 8.68 -18.32 14.09
N LEU A 8 9.18 -17.15 13.63
CA LEU A 8 8.54 -15.87 13.81
C LEU A 8 7.12 -15.85 13.18
N TYR A 9 6.99 -16.34 11.95
CA TYR A 9 5.70 -16.40 11.26
C TYR A 9 4.70 -17.23 12.06
N HIS A 10 5.05 -18.44 12.48
CA HIS A 10 4.14 -19.32 13.24
C HIS A 10 3.75 -18.75 14.61
N SER A 11 4.70 -18.12 15.33
CA SER A 11 4.39 -17.53 16.64
C SER A 11 3.38 -16.40 16.55
N LEU A 12 3.50 -15.55 15.50
CA LEU A 12 2.62 -14.42 15.27
C LEU A 12 1.30 -14.82 14.58
N GLU A 13 1.30 -15.87 13.79
CA GLU A 13 0.10 -16.37 13.10
C GLU A 13 -1.01 -16.75 14.09
N ASN A 14 -0.65 -17.40 15.19
CA ASN A 14 -1.61 -17.78 16.23
C ASN A 14 -2.22 -16.58 16.95
N GLN A 15 -1.46 -15.50 17.13
CA GLN A 15 -1.93 -14.30 17.83
C GLN A 15 -2.97 -13.48 17.02
N ARG A 16 -2.98 -13.62 15.70
CA ARG A 16 -3.87 -12.86 14.82
C ARG A 16 -5.16 -13.60 14.42
N TRP A 17 -5.41 -14.79 14.98
CA TRP A 17 -6.53 -15.63 14.57
C TRP A 17 -7.88 -14.88 14.60
N SER A 18 -8.15 -14.12 15.65
CA SER A 18 -9.40 -13.35 15.77
C SER A 18 -9.58 -12.26 14.72
N PHE A 19 -8.48 -11.72 14.21
CA PHE A 19 -8.50 -10.73 13.10
C PHE A 19 -8.77 -11.41 11.76
N LEU A 20 -8.18 -12.59 11.54
CA LEU A 20 -8.42 -13.38 10.34
C LEU A 20 -9.87 -13.85 10.26
N ASP A 21 -10.43 -14.34 11.35
CA ASP A 21 -11.81 -14.81 11.43
C ASP A 21 -12.82 -13.71 11.10
N ARG A 22 -12.67 -12.54 11.71
CA ARG A 22 -13.49 -11.36 11.37
C ARG A 22 -13.31 -10.92 9.93
N GLY A 23 -12.08 -10.93 9.42
CA GLY A 23 -11.78 -10.58 8.04
C GLY A 23 -12.41 -11.55 7.05
N ARG A 24 -12.44 -12.86 7.36
CA ARG A 24 -13.11 -13.89 6.54
C ARG A 24 -14.62 -13.67 6.50
N THR A 25 -15.24 -13.44 7.64
CA THR A 25 -16.69 -13.13 7.70
C THR A 25 -17.01 -11.89 6.87
N ALA A 26 -16.24 -10.82 7.01
CA ALA A 26 -16.42 -9.60 6.21
C ALA A 26 -16.19 -9.85 4.71
N SER A 27 -15.19 -10.67 4.36
CA SER A 27 -14.89 -11.05 2.98
C SER A 27 -16.03 -11.88 2.37
N GLU A 28 -16.56 -12.86 3.08
CA GLU A 28 -17.67 -13.70 2.64
C GLU A 28 -18.93 -12.86 2.33
N LEU A 29 -19.23 -11.86 3.15
CA LEU A 29 -20.39 -10.98 2.97
C LEU A 29 -20.19 -9.90 1.90
N THR A 30 -18.96 -9.68 1.43
CA THR A 30 -18.63 -8.60 0.48
C THR A 30 -17.93 -9.14 -0.76
N LEU A 31 -16.61 -9.37 -0.68
CA LEU A 31 -15.73 -9.82 -1.76
C LEU A 31 -14.99 -11.09 -1.33
N PRO A 32 -15.56 -12.29 -1.51
CA PRO A 32 -15.01 -13.55 -0.98
C PRO A 32 -13.57 -13.86 -1.43
N TYR A 33 -13.14 -13.33 -2.56
CA TYR A 33 -11.78 -13.53 -3.08
C TYR A 33 -10.70 -12.71 -2.35
N VAL A 34 -11.09 -11.71 -1.55
CA VAL A 34 -10.13 -10.86 -0.80
C VAL A 34 -9.45 -11.68 0.30
N LEU A 35 -10.22 -12.40 1.09
CA LEU A 35 -9.69 -13.31 2.11
C LEU A 35 -10.47 -14.63 2.07
N PRO A 36 -10.02 -15.60 1.25
CA PRO A 36 -10.68 -16.90 1.12
C PRO A 36 -10.72 -17.68 2.44
N PRO A 37 -11.69 -18.61 2.61
CA PRO A 37 -11.73 -19.52 3.73
C PRO A 37 -10.49 -20.43 3.74
N ASP A 38 -10.20 -21.02 4.92
CA ASP A 38 -9.09 -21.97 5.05
C ASP A 38 -9.30 -23.20 4.16
N GLY A 39 -8.20 -23.69 3.59
CA GLY A 39 -8.24 -24.84 2.69
C GLY A 39 -8.78 -24.54 1.28
N HIS A 40 -9.03 -23.27 0.95
CA HIS A 40 -9.45 -22.87 -0.38
C HIS A 40 -8.41 -23.28 -1.44
N ASN A 41 -8.90 -23.91 -2.50
CA ASN A 41 -8.14 -24.29 -3.69
C ASN A 41 -8.86 -23.87 -4.97
N TYR A 42 -8.28 -24.11 -6.13
CA TYR A 42 -8.86 -23.72 -7.43
C TYR A 42 -10.22 -24.36 -7.74
N ALA A 43 -10.55 -25.51 -7.10
CA ALA A 43 -11.83 -26.20 -7.28
C ALA A 43 -12.91 -25.70 -6.29
N THR A 44 -12.53 -24.95 -5.27
CA THR A 44 -13.46 -24.47 -4.24
C THR A 44 -14.31 -23.33 -4.80
N LYS A 45 -15.64 -23.49 -4.76
CA LYS A 45 -16.57 -22.41 -5.12
C LYS A 45 -16.74 -21.44 -3.95
N TYR A 46 -16.73 -20.16 -4.27
CA TYR A 46 -17.10 -19.15 -3.28
C TYR A 46 -18.60 -19.17 -3.03
N TYR A 47 -18.96 -18.92 -1.78
CA TYR A 47 -20.35 -18.62 -1.44
C TYR A 47 -20.76 -17.31 -2.12
N THR A 48 -21.87 -17.36 -2.86
CA THR A 48 -22.42 -16.18 -3.52
C THR A 48 -23.64 -15.69 -2.72
N PRO A 49 -23.57 -14.54 -2.05
CA PRO A 49 -24.70 -14.00 -1.32
C PRO A 49 -25.82 -13.60 -2.30
N TYR A 50 -27.08 -13.74 -1.88
CA TYR A 50 -28.26 -13.39 -2.68
C TYR A 50 -28.34 -11.93 -3.07
N GLN A 51 -27.59 -11.04 -2.41
CA GLN A 51 -27.53 -9.62 -2.70
C GLN A 51 -26.07 -9.14 -2.81
N GLY A 52 -25.83 -8.22 -3.76
CA GLY A 52 -24.50 -7.67 -4.02
C GLY A 52 -24.24 -6.28 -3.37
N ILE A 53 -25.02 -5.87 -2.36
CA ILE A 53 -24.89 -4.53 -1.74
C ILE A 53 -23.50 -4.35 -1.14
N GLY A 54 -23.01 -5.33 -0.38
CA GLY A 54 -21.68 -5.30 0.24
C GLY A 54 -20.57 -5.17 -0.79
N ALA A 55 -20.60 -6.00 -1.84
CA ALA A 55 -19.63 -5.96 -2.93
C ALA A 55 -19.64 -4.61 -3.65
N ARG A 56 -20.82 -4.11 -4.02
CA ARG A 56 -20.97 -2.79 -4.66
C ARG A 56 -20.51 -1.65 -3.76
N GLY A 57 -20.79 -1.71 -2.46
CA GLY A 57 -20.33 -0.73 -1.48
C GLY A 57 -18.82 -0.67 -1.42
N VAL A 58 -18.13 -1.81 -1.27
CA VAL A 58 -16.67 -1.88 -1.23
C VAL A 58 -16.06 -1.38 -2.54
N LEU A 59 -16.57 -1.80 -3.70
CA LEU A 59 -16.05 -1.37 -5.00
C LEU A 59 -16.23 0.13 -5.23
N ASN A 60 -17.40 0.67 -4.90
CA ASN A 60 -17.69 2.11 -5.04
C ASN A 60 -16.78 2.94 -4.11
N LEU A 61 -16.64 2.53 -2.85
CA LEU A 61 -15.79 3.24 -1.89
C LEU A 61 -14.31 3.14 -2.28
N SER A 62 -13.83 1.96 -2.71
CA SER A 62 -12.46 1.79 -3.21
C SER A 62 -12.18 2.70 -4.41
N SER A 63 -13.12 2.81 -5.34
CA SER A 63 -12.97 3.68 -6.52
C SER A 63 -12.92 5.14 -6.14
N LYS A 64 -13.79 5.59 -5.23
CA LYS A 64 -13.80 6.98 -4.74
C LYS A 64 -12.50 7.32 -3.99
N LEU A 65 -12.03 6.42 -3.14
CA LEU A 65 -10.76 6.59 -2.43
C LEU A 65 -9.58 6.61 -3.39
N LEU A 66 -9.57 5.77 -4.41
CA LEU A 66 -8.54 5.79 -5.44
C LEU A 66 -8.48 7.13 -6.17
N LEU A 67 -9.64 7.66 -6.58
CA LEU A 67 -9.71 8.97 -7.24
C LEU A 67 -9.28 10.13 -6.33
N ALA A 68 -9.55 10.02 -5.04
CA ALA A 68 -9.12 11.02 -4.06
C ALA A 68 -7.61 10.97 -3.78
N LEU A 69 -7.02 9.76 -3.72
CA LEU A 69 -5.59 9.58 -3.46
C LEU A 69 -4.73 9.81 -4.71
N LEU A 70 -5.19 9.32 -5.86
CA LEU A 70 -4.49 9.43 -7.14
C LEU A 70 -5.42 10.05 -8.18
N PRO A 71 -5.64 11.36 -8.15
CA PRO A 71 -6.50 12.04 -9.14
C PRO A 71 -5.92 11.83 -10.55
N PRO A 72 -6.77 11.54 -11.56
CA PRO A 72 -6.31 11.46 -12.93
C PRO A 72 -5.89 12.85 -13.43
N ASN A 73 -4.80 12.93 -14.16
CA ASN A 73 -4.28 14.14 -14.79
C ASN A 73 -3.92 15.28 -13.81
N ALA A 74 -3.73 15.00 -12.54
CA ALA A 74 -3.26 15.95 -11.54
C ALA A 74 -2.18 15.33 -10.67
N PRO A 75 -1.16 16.08 -10.26
CA PRO A 75 -0.16 15.58 -9.33
C PRO A 75 -0.82 15.30 -7.98
N PHE A 76 -0.53 14.14 -7.40
CA PHE A 76 -1.05 13.72 -6.09
C PHE A 76 -0.14 14.13 -4.93
N PHE A 77 1.01 14.69 -5.22
CA PHE A 77 1.97 15.21 -4.25
C PHE A 77 2.64 16.47 -4.82
N ARG A 78 3.24 17.25 -3.95
CA ARG A 78 4.00 18.45 -4.32
C ARG A 78 5.27 18.51 -3.49
N LEU A 79 6.38 18.77 -4.15
CA LEU A 79 7.67 19.02 -3.50
C LEU A 79 7.77 20.51 -3.17
N VAL A 80 8.15 20.82 -1.96
CA VAL A 80 8.26 22.22 -1.47
C VAL A 80 9.64 22.39 -0.88
N ILE A 81 10.27 23.53 -1.18
CA ILE A 81 11.55 23.91 -0.60
C ILE A 81 11.34 24.31 0.86
N ASP A 82 12.22 23.87 1.74
CA ASP A 82 12.18 24.27 3.15
C ASP A 82 12.46 25.77 3.27
N ARG A 83 11.65 26.45 4.07
CA ARG A 83 11.79 27.89 4.34
C ARG A 83 13.12 28.22 4.99
N TYR A 84 13.60 27.35 5.87
CA TYR A 84 14.87 27.55 6.54
C TYR A 84 16.06 27.62 5.55
N GLU A 85 16.07 26.71 4.58
CA GLU A 85 17.10 26.71 3.53
C GLU A 85 17.02 27.95 2.63
N LEU A 86 15.81 28.42 2.33
CA LEU A 86 15.61 29.67 1.58
C LEU A 86 16.09 30.91 2.34
N ASP A 87 15.83 30.99 3.64
CA ASP A 87 16.25 32.14 4.44
C ASP A 87 17.77 32.15 4.61
N LYS A 88 18.40 31.01 4.77
CA LYS A 88 19.86 30.88 4.76
C LYS A 88 20.47 31.30 3.41
N ALA A 89 19.87 30.88 2.30
CA ALA A 89 20.30 31.28 0.95
C ALA A 89 20.20 32.81 0.75
N LYS A 90 19.23 33.49 1.37
CA LYS A 90 19.11 34.95 1.31
C LYS A 90 20.26 35.65 2.10
N GLU A 91 20.70 35.06 3.21
CA GLU A 91 21.83 35.57 3.97
C GLU A 91 23.16 35.44 3.20
N ASP A 92 23.34 34.29 2.51
CA ASP A 92 24.57 33.96 1.79
C ASP A 92 24.68 34.64 0.40
N LEU A 93 23.61 34.71 -0.36
CA LEU A 93 23.58 35.12 -1.77
C LEU A 93 22.91 36.50 -2.02
N GLY A 94 22.32 37.09 -0.97
CA GLY A 94 21.46 38.26 -1.12
C GLY A 94 20.07 37.92 -1.70
N VAL A 95 19.17 38.92 -1.70
CA VAL A 95 17.77 38.71 -2.07
C VAL A 95 17.59 38.26 -3.54
N GLU A 96 18.30 38.92 -4.47
CA GLU A 96 18.18 38.61 -5.90
C GLU A 96 18.75 37.22 -6.23
N GLY A 97 19.91 36.84 -5.64
CA GLY A 97 20.49 35.52 -5.82
C GLY A 97 19.64 34.40 -5.25
N ALA A 98 19.01 34.63 -4.11
CA ALA A 98 18.10 33.67 -3.48
C ALA A 98 16.80 33.49 -4.29
N GLU A 99 16.26 34.54 -4.92
CA GLU A 99 15.07 34.42 -5.79
C GLU A 99 15.36 33.67 -7.09
N GLN A 100 16.51 33.86 -7.69
CA GLN A 100 16.94 33.08 -8.85
C GLN A 100 17.12 31.61 -8.47
N LEU A 101 17.83 31.31 -7.40
CA LEU A 101 18.02 29.96 -6.89
C LEU A 101 16.67 29.27 -6.59
N ARG A 102 15.75 29.99 -5.96
CA ARG A 102 14.40 29.51 -5.69
C ARG A 102 13.67 29.13 -6.98
N THR A 103 13.71 29.99 -7.98
CA THR A 103 13.05 29.75 -9.27
C THR A 103 13.59 28.52 -9.97
N ASP A 104 14.91 28.33 -9.96
CA ASP A 104 15.57 27.20 -10.59
C ASP A 104 15.29 25.91 -9.82
N LEU A 105 15.27 25.95 -8.49
CA LEU A 105 14.88 24.82 -7.66
C LEU A 105 13.40 24.43 -7.86
N GLU A 106 12.49 25.41 -7.90
CA GLU A 106 11.06 25.14 -8.15
C GLU A 106 10.84 24.46 -9.52
N LYS A 107 11.59 24.85 -10.55
CA LYS A 107 11.56 24.19 -11.87
C LYS A 107 12.09 22.75 -11.77
N ALA A 108 13.24 22.55 -11.14
CA ALA A 108 13.81 21.22 -10.98
C ALA A 108 12.89 20.28 -10.19
N LEU A 109 12.27 20.78 -9.12
CA LEU A 109 11.29 20.02 -8.33
C LEU A 109 10.03 19.68 -9.14
N ALA A 110 9.54 20.61 -9.97
CA ALA A 110 8.41 20.34 -10.86
C ALA A 110 8.72 19.28 -11.93
N ASP A 111 9.96 19.23 -12.43
CA ASP A 111 10.40 18.19 -13.35
C ASP A 111 10.49 16.81 -12.66
N VAL A 112 10.94 16.76 -11.41
CA VAL A 112 10.94 15.53 -10.60
C VAL A 112 9.50 15.08 -10.33
N GLU A 113 8.58 15.97 -9.92
CA GLU A 113 7.15 15.65 -9.72
C GLU A 113 6.54 15.03 -10.99
N ARG A 114 6.85 15.59 -12.15
CA ARG A 114 6.36 15.09 -13.44
C ARG A 114 6.92 13.70 -13.75
N SER A 115 8.23 13.51 -13.56
CA SER A 115 8.88 12.22 -13.81
C SER A 115 8.33 11.11 -12.91
N VAL A 116 8.15 11.38 -11.61
CA VAL A 116 7.54 10.43 -10.66
C VAL A 116 6.10 10.14 -11.04
N SER A 117 5.32 11.15 -11.44
CA SER A 117 3.94 10.94 -11.86
C SER A 117 3.83 10.05 -13.10
N GLN A 118 4.74 10.22 -14.06
CA GLN A 118 4.84 9.35 -15.25
C GLN A 118 5.20 7.91 -14.86
N GLU A 119 6.17 7.73 -13.96
CA GLU A 119 6.58 6.39 -13.51
C GLU A 119 5.44 5.65 -12.80
N VAL A 120 4.68 6.33 -11.97
CA VAL A 120 3.48 5.79 -11.30
C VAL A 120 2.45 5.28 -12.31
N GLU A 121 2.26 5.97 -13.44
CA GLU A 121 1.35 5.53 -14.50
C GLU A 121 1.94 4.35 -15.30
N VAL A 122 3.22 4.40 -15.66
CA VAL A 122 3.91 3.33 -16.43
C VAL A 122 3.92 2.02 -15.65
N GLN A 123 4.20 2.06 -14.35
CA GLN A 123 4.23 0.87 -13.49
C GLN A 123 2.84 0.40 -13.02
N ASN A 124 1.77 1.03 -13.50
CA ASN A 124 0.40 0.63 -13.20
C ASN A 124 0.05 0.59 -11.69
N PHE A 125 0.60 1.53 -10.92
CA PHE A 125 0.37 1.62 -9.47
C PHE A 125 -1.11 1.74 -9.09
N ARG A 126 -1.94 2.34 -9.95
CA ARG A 126 -3.38 2.49 -9.71
C ARG A 126 -4.07 1.16 -9.44
N ASN A 127 -3.74 0.13 -10.20
CA ASN A 127 -4.32 -1.20 -9.98
C ASN A 127 -3.88 -1.82 -8.66
N GLY A 128 -2.61 -1.68 -8.30
CA GLY A 128 -2.10 -2.15 -7.02
C GLY A 128 -2.75 -1.42 -5.85
N ILE A 129 -2.84 -0.09 -5.90
CA ILE A 129 -3.50 0.70 -4.86
C ILE A 129 -5.00 0.38 -4.79
N PHE A 130 -5.69 0.20 -5.91
CA PHE A 130 -7.09 -0.22 -5.90
C PHE A 130 -7.28 -1.59 -5.22
N GLN A 131 -6.39 -2.54 -5.49
CA GLN A 131 -6.39 -3.83 -4.80
C GLN A 131 -6.12 -3.69 -3.30
N ALA A 132 -5.15 -2.87 -2.93
CA ALA A 132 -4.84 -2.58 -1.53
C ALA A 132 -6.01 -1.93 -0.79
N LEU A 133 -6.70 -0.99 -1.42
CA LEU A 133 -7.89 -0.34 -0.86
C LEU A 133 -9.03 -1.33 -0.63
N LYS A 134 -9.27 -2.26 -1.56
CA LYS A 134 -10.25 -3.34 -1.35
C LYS A 134 -9.87 -4.22 -0.16
N ASN A 135 -8.61 -4.63 -0.07
CA ASN A 135 -8.12 -5.40 1.06
C ASN A 135 -8.30 -4.63 2.38
N LEU A 136 -7.90 -3.36 2.40
CA LEU A 136 -8.02 -2.49 3.57
C LEU A 136 -9.48 -2.33 4.04
N LEU A 137 -10.41 -2.10 3.12
CA LEU A 137 -11.83 -1.91 3.45
C LEU A 137 -12.48 -3.19 3.99
N VAL A 138 -12.09 -4.36 3.48
CA VAL A 138 -12.68 -5.64 3.88
C VAL A 138 -12.03 -6.19 5.14
N THR A 139 -10.70 -6.16 5.21
CA THR A 139 -9.95 -6.83 6.30
C THR A 139 -9.34 -5.87 7.33
N GLY A 140 -9.42 -4.55 7.10
CA GLY A 140 -8.83 -3.53 7.97
C GLY A 140 -7.30 -3.39 7.84
N ASN A 141 -6.64 -4.22 7.05
CA ASN A 141 -5.19 -4.20 6.83
C ASN A 141 -4.82 -4.58 5.39
N SER A 142 -3.74 -3.98 4.91
CA SER A 142 -3.13 -4.35 3.63
C SER A 142 -1.62 -4.10 3.71
N LEU A 143 -0.82 -4.99 3.16
CA LEU A 143 0.61 -4.81 3.02
C LEU A 143 0.95 -4.49 1.58
N LEU A 144 1.58 -3.34 1.39
CA LEU A 144 2.16 -2.90 0.13
C LEU A 144 3.66 -3.13 0.18
N TYR A 145 4.22 -3.72 -0.85
CA TYR A 145 5.65 -3.87 -1.03
C TYR A 145 6.05 -3.27 -2.37
N LEU A 146 6.96 -2.33 -2.32
CA LEU A 146 7.54 -1.67 -3.47
C LEU A 146 8.99 -2.16 -3.60
N PRO A 147 9.29 -3.09 -4.50
CA PRO A 147 10.67 -3.52 -4.76
C PRO A 147 11.42 -2.44 -5.56
N ASP A 148 12.75 -2.49 -5.51
CA ASP A 148 13.61 -1.59 -6.30
C ASP A 148 13.41 -1.81 -7.80
N GLU A 149 13.14 -3.05 -8.20
CA GLU A 149 12.82 -3.42 -9.58
C GLU A 149 11.46 -4.10 -9.65
N GLY A 150 10.66 -3.73 -10.64
CA GLY A 150 9.32 -4.28 -10.87
C GLY A 150 8.20 -3.47 -10.25
N GLY A 151 6.97 -3.92 -10.46
CA GLY A 151 5.76 -3.23 -10.00
C GLY A 151 5.43 -3.48 -8.54
N MET A 152 4.57 -2.63 -7.98
CA MET A 152 4.06 -2.74 -6.62
C MET A 152 3.33 -4.07 -6.38
N ARG A 153 3.65 -4.73 -5.27
CA ARG A 153 3.02 -5.98 -4.83
C ARG A 153 2.11 -5.75 -3.64
N VAL A 154 0.94 -6.34 -3.68
CA VAL A 154 -0.07 -6.22 -2.63
C VAL A 154 -0.30 -7.59 -2.00
N PHE A 155 -0.09 -7.69 -0.70
CA PHE A 155 -0.27 -8.92 0.05
C PHE A 155 -1.59 -8.92 0.81
N LYS A 156 -2.31 -10.03 0.73
CA LYS A 156 -3.52 -10.29 1.51
C LYS A 156 -3.18 -10.54 2.97
N LEU A 157 -4.14 -10.33 3.86
CA LEU A 157 -3.93 -10.45 5.30
C LEU A 157 -3.44 -11.85 5.74
N ASP A 158 -3.81 -12.92 5.05
CA ASP A 158 -3.38 -14.29 5.33
C ASP A 158 -1.90 -14.57 4.96
N ARG A 159 -1.26 -13.71 4.17
CA ARG A 159 0.07 -13.92 3.62
C ARG A 159 1.22 -13.29 4.39
N TYR A 160 0.96 -12.44 5.37
CA TYR A 160 2.01 -11.77 6.13
C TYR A 160 1.66 -11.67 7.61
N VAL A 161 2.67 -11.58 8.45
CA VAL A 161 2.55 -11.28 9.88
C VAL A 161 3.43 -10.11 10.23
N VAL A 162 3.02 -9.35 11.25
CA VAL A 162 3.71 -8.13 11.69
C VAL A 162 3.95 -8.20 13.19
N LYS A 163 5.18 -7.98 13.61
CA LYS A 163 5.54 -7.78 15.01
C LYS A 163 5.63 -6.28 15.28
N ARG A 164 4.97 -5.83 16.32
CA ARG A 164 4.99 -4.43 16.75
C ARG A 164 5.60 -4.30 18.13
N ASP A 165 6.19 -3.16 18.40
CA ASP A 165 6.60 -2.77 19.74
C ASP A 165 5.37 -2.30 20.58
N PRO A 166 5.54 -2.07 21.90
CA PRO A 166 4.46 -1.54 22.74
C PRO A 166 3.92 -0.18 22.31
N MET A 167 4.68 0.58 21.55
CA MET A 167 4.27 1.90 21.01
C MET A 167 3.53 1.78 19.66
N GLY A 168 3.41 0.56 19.10
CA GLY A 168 2.72 0.29 17.85
C GLY A 168 3.59 0.34 16.58
N ASN A 169 4.89 0.65 16.70
CA ASN A 169 5.80 0.68 15.56
C ASN A 169 6.08 -0.73 15.06
N VAL A 170 6.19 -0.87 13.76
CA VAL A 170 6.50 -2.15 13.11
C VAL A 170 7.99 -2.45 13.27
N THR A 171 8.31 -3.56 13.93
CA THR A 171 9.69 -4.03 14.13
C THR A 171 10.10 -5.12 13.16
N HIS A 172 9.19 -6.03 12.83
CA HIS A 172 9.45 -7.13 11.91
C HIS A 172 8.21 -7.42 11.07
N ILE A 173 8.43 -7.78 9.81
CA ILE A 173 7.40 -8.29 8.91
C ILE A 173 7.91 -9.60 8.34
N ALA A 174 7.09 -10.66 8.40
CA ALA A 174 7.37 -11.91 7.71
C ALA A 174 6.26 -12.20 6.70
N ILE A 175 6.66 -12.55 5.47
CA ILE A 175 5.75 -12.80 4.35
C ILE A 175 5.86 -14.28 3.97
N LYS A 176 4.71 -14.92 3.76
CA LYS A 176 4.61 -16.32 3.30
C LYS A 176 4.23 -16.32 1.81
N GLU A 177 5.16 -16.76 0.98
CA GLU A 177 4.92 -16.91 -0.46
C GLU A 177 5.09 -18.38 -0.88
N THR A 178 4.33 -18.77 -1.90
CA THR A 178 4.51 -20.05 -2.57
C THR A 178 5.30 -19.77 -3.84
N VAL A 179 6.51 -20.28 -3.89
CA VAL A 179 7.40 -20.15 -5.04
C VAL A 179 7.40 -21.47 -5.80
N ALA A 180 7.20 -21.42 -7.11
CA ALA A 180 7.37 -22.60 -7.94
C ALA A 180 8.87 -22.96 -7.97
N PRO A 181 9.25 -24.25 -7.83
CA PRO A 181 10.64 -24.65 -8.00
C PRO A 181 11.06 -24.28 -9.42
N MET A 182 12.18 -23.58 -9.55
CA MET A 182 12.79 -23.39 -10.87
C MET A 182 13.26 -24.76 -11.36
N MET A 183 12.76 -25.20 -12.52
CA MET A 183 13.28 -26.34 -13.25
C MET A 183 14.60 -25.99 -13.91
#